data_35e150ce3ecc020ec9b5e6d6284a945d
#
_entry.id   35e150ce3ecc020ec9b5e6d6284a945d
#
_cell.length_a   1.000
_cell.length_b   1.000
_cell.length_c   1.000
_cell.angle_alpha   90.00
_cell.angle_beta   90.00
_cell.angle_gamma   90.00
#
_symmetry.space_group_name_H-M   'P 1'
#
loop_
_entity.id
_entity.type
_entity.pdbx_description
1 polymer ?
#
loop_
_entity_poly.entity_id
_entity_poly.type
_entity_poly.pdbx_seq_one_letter_code
_entity_poly.pdbx_strand_id
1 'polypeptide(L)'
;MQEKTKFQEQLINTLGEYTGSISPYIYQLCLSNTQSRRSRAGKIFEGIIYYLYEYLAFSFDSQAQVGKKTFTDLGLGKLVDSVLPGIAEFNARRDKTIIGTMKTTLRERWQEVVEEVSRSNIPNIYLLTVDDDISDNKAVQMGTHNIVLVVLNEVKNQKHLKDKRSVIDFESYFLDEIPNIMKYWKK
;
A
#
# COMPACT_ATOMS: atom_id res chain seq x y z
N MET A 1 39.49 -8.46 -48.71
CA MET A 1 38.92 -7.39 -47.84
C MET A 1 37.39 -7.36 -47.94
N GLN A 2 36.77 -7.42 -49.11
CA GLN A 2 35.31 -7.43 -49.32
C GLN A 2 34.57 -8.62 -48.67
N GLU A 3 35.09 -9.83 -48.68
CA GLU A 3 34.44 -11.02 -48.06
C GLU A 3 34.36 -10.93 -46.55
N LYS A 4 35.39 -10.36 -45.90
CA LYS A 4 35.41 -10.16 -44.43
C LYS A 4 34.33 -9.17 -43.96
N THR A 5 34.11 -8.12 -44.75
CA THR A 5 33.05 -7.13 -44.50
C THR A 5 31.67 -7.75 -44.66
N LYS A 6 31.43 -8.54 -45.70
CA LYS A 6 30.17 -9.23 -45.94
C LYS A 6 29.83 -10.24 -44.86
N PHE A 7 30.80 -10.97 -44.35
CA PHE A 7 30.62 -11.89 -43.20
C PHE A 7 30.26 -11.13 -41.92
N GLN A 8 30.91 -10.00 -41.67
CA GLN A 8 30.60 -9.17 -40.51
C GLN A 8 29.18 -8.61 -40.56
N GLU A 9 28.73 -8.14 -41.72
CA GLU A 9 27.35 -7.66 -41.91
C GLU A 9 26.32 -8.77 -41.69
N GLN A 10 26.55 -9.96 -42.23
CA GLN A 10 25.67 -11.11 -42.02
C GLN A 10 25.60 -11.49 -40.53
N LEU A 11 26.72 -11.51 -39.82
CA LEU A 11 26.76 -11.82 -38.41
C LEU A 11 25.97 -10.79 -37.58
N ILE A 12 26.15 -9.50 -37.87
CA ILE A 12 25.45 -8.42 -37.20
C ILE A 12 23.94 -8.54 -37.43
N ASN A 13 23.52 -8.79 -38.67
CA ASN A 13 22.10 -8.95 -38.98
C ASN A 13 21.49 -10.16 -38.28
N THR A 14 22.15 -11.32 -38.30
CA THR A 14 21.68 -12.53 -37.62
C THR A 14 21.58 -12.33 -36.09
N LEU A 15 22.57 -11.68 -35.48
CA LEU A 15 22.53 -11.36 -34.05
C LEU A 15 21.43 -10.35 -33.75
N GLY A 16 21.23 -9.36 -34.63
CA GLY A 16 20.15 -8.38 -34.47
C GLY A 16 18.76 -9.02 -34.53
N GLU A 17 18.52 -9.88 -35.52
CA GLU A 17 17.28 -10.62 -35.66
C GLU A 17 17.03 -11.54 -34.46
N TYR A 18 18.03 -12.29 -34.01
CA TYR A 18 17.93 -13.15 -32.85
C TYR A 18 17.63 -12.35 -31.58
N THR A 19 18.37 -11.26 -31.33
CA THR A 19 18.14 -10.38 -30.18
C THR A 19 16.74 -9.78 -30.21
N GLY A 20 16.29 -9.32 -31.38
CA GLY A 20 14.94 -8.80 -31.57
C GLY A 20 13.87 -9.85 -31.26
N SER A 21 14.07 -11.09 -31.66
CA SER A 21 13.10 -12.17 -31.43
C SER A 21 12.97 -12.60 -29.99
N ILE A 22 14.05 -12.56 -29.20
CA ILE A 22 14.03 -12.99 -27.78
C ILE A 22 13.72 -11.85 -26.78
N SER A 23 13.96 -10.59 -27.17
CA SER A 23 13.77 -9.42 -26.29
C SER A 23 12.38 -9.33 -25.67
N PRO A 24 11.26 -9.58 -26.38
CA PRO A 24 9.92 -9.57 -25.78
C PRO A 24 9.77 -10.61 -24.67
N TYR A 25 10.34 -11.78 -24.82
CA TYR A 25 10.28 -12.85 -23.82
C TYR A 25 11.09 -12.51 -22.57
N ILE A 26 12.31 -11.95 -22.78
CA ILE A 26 13.14 -11.47 -21.66
C ILE A 26 12.40 -10.35 -20.89
N TYR A 27 11.82 -9.40 -21.62
CA TYR A 27 11.02 -8.33 -21.01
C TYR A 27 9.86 -8.87 -20.19
N GLN A 28 9.08 -9.79 -20.73
CA GLN A 28 7.96 -10.46 -20.05
C GLN A 28 8.44 -11.18 -18.77
N LEU A 29 9.55 -11.88 -18.82
CA LEU A 29 10.13 -12.57 -17.68
C LEU A 29 10.56 -11.58 -16.57
N CYS A 30 11.23 -10.49 -16.95
CA CYS A 30 11.63 -9.43 -16.02
C CYS A 30 10.42 -8.76 -15.37
N LEU A 31 9.38 -8.49 -16.15
CA LEU A 31 8.13 -7.88 -15.65
C LEU A 31 7.43 -8.80 -14.66
N SER A 32 7.27 -10.08 -14.98
CA SER A 32 6.67 -11.10 -14.12
C SER A 32 7.43 -11.23 -12.78
N ASN A 33 8.77 -11.28 -12.84
CA ASN A 33 9.61 -11.35 -11.64
C ASN A 33 9.44 -10.10 -10.76
N THR A 34 9.38 -8.91 -11.36
CA THR A 34 9.16 -7.65 -10.65
C THR A 34 7.80 -7.63 -9.95
N GLN A 35 6.74 -8.06 -10.63
CA GLN A 35 5.40 -8.16 -10.06
C GLN A 35 5.34 -9.16 -8.89
N SER A 36 5.99 -10.33 -9.04
CA SER A 36 6.08 -11.33 -7.98
C SER A 36 6.81 -10.81 -6.74
N ARG A 37 7.89 -10.06 -6.94
CA ARG A 37 8.63 -9.41 -5.83
C ARG A 37 7.77 -8.39 -5.09
N ARG A 38 7.04 -7.54 -5.82
CA ARG A 38 6.13 -6.54 -5.23
C ARG A 38 5.01 -7.20 -4.44
N SER A 39 4.40 -8.25 -4.98
CA SER A 39 3.34 -8.99 -4.30
C SER A 39 3.85 -9.63 -2.99
N ARG A 40 5.03 -10.25 -3.00
CA ARG A 40 5.64 -10.80 -1.79
C ARG A 40 5.97 -9.73 -0.75
N ALA A 41 6.55 -8.60 -1.18
CA ALA A 41 6.84 -7.48 -0.27
C ALA A 41 5.57 -6.93 0.39
N GLY A 42 4.48 -6.78 -0.37
CA GLY A 42 3.18 -6.37 0.17
C GLY A 42 2.68 -7.33 1.24
N LYS A 43 2.66 -8.64 0.96
CA LYS A 43 2.22 -9.65 1.92
C LYS A 43 3.08 -9.73 3.19
N ILE A 44 4.39 -9.52 3.06
CA ILE A 44 5.29 -9.47 4.22
C ILE A 44 4.97 -8.25 5.06
N PHE A 45 4.76 -7.08 4.45
CA PHE A 45 4.42 -5.86 5.17
C PHE A 45 3.09 -5.99 5.90
N GLU A 46 2.04 -6.50 5.24
CA GLU A 46 0.76 -6.81 5.88
C GLU A 46 0.95 -7.76 7.08
N GLY A 47 1.73 -8.83 6.90
CA GLY A 47 2.02 -9.79 7.97
C GLY A 47 2.74 -9.17 9.16
N ILE A 48 3.68 -8.23 8.93
CA ILE A 48 4.36 -7.49 10.02
C ILE A 48 3.35 -6.63 10.79
N ILE A 49 2.47 -5.92 10.11
CA ILE A 49 1.47 -5.06 10.76
C ILE A 49 0.48 -5.92 11.58
N TYR A 50 -0.01 -7.04 11.04
CA TYR A 50 -0.89 -7.95 11.77
C TYR A 50 -0.21 -8.55 12.99
N TYR A 51 1.05 -8.96 12.86
CA TYR A 51 1.84 -9.41 14.02
C TYR A 51 1.95 -8.33 15.11
N LEU A 52 2.15 -7.07 14.74
CA LEU A 52 2.19 -5.96 15.69
C LEU A 52 0.84 -5.73 16.37
N TYR A 53 -0.28 -5.85 15.65
CA TYR A 53 -1.60 -5.79 16.26
C TYR A 53 -1.79 -6.90 17.30
N GLU A 54 -1.41 -8.13 16.97
CA GLU A 54 -1.48 -9.29 17.88
C GLU A 54 -0.56 -9.11 19.09
N TYR A 55 0.70 -8.71 18.86
CA TYR A 55 1.69 -8.49 19.91
C TYR A 55 1.27 -7.43 20.92
N LEU A 56 0.62 -6.36 20.46
CA LEU A 56 0.09 -5.28 21.28
C LEU A 56 -1.34 -5.57 21.82
N ALA A 57 -1.84 -6.78 21.60
CA ALA A 57 -3.16 -7.24 22.03
C ALA A 57 -4.32 -6.36 21.52
N PHE A 58 -4.21 -5.84 20.30
CA PHE A 58 -5.31 -5.15 19.63
C PHE A 58 -6.22 -6.15 18.91
N SER A 59 -7.52 -6.00 19.11
CA SER A 59 -8.52 -6.72 18.33
C SER A 59 -8.57 -6.14 16.91
N PHE A 60 -8.64 -6.98 15.88
CA PHE A 60 -8.81 -6.56 14.50
C PHE A 60 -9.38 -7.68 13.63
N ASP A 61 -10.07 -7.28 12.57
CA ASP A 61 -10.45 -8.15 11.46
C ASP A 61 -9.62 -7.78 10.23
N SER A 62 -9.01 -8.78 9.59
CA SER A 62 -8.27 -8.58 8.34
C SER A 62 -9.00 -9.16 7.14
N GLN A 63 -8.76 -8.57 5.97
CA GLN A 63 -9.31 -9.12 4.72
C GLN A 63 -8.84 -10.56 4.46
N ALA A 64 -7.65 -10.92 4.95
CA ALA A 64 -7.10 -12.27 4.83
C ALA A 64 -7.87 -13.29 5.66
N GLN A 65 -8.37 -12.90 6.84
CA GLN A 65 -9.11 -13.78 7.78
C GLN A 65 -10.59 -13.92 7.42
N VAL A 66 -11.28 -12.80 7.18
CA VAL A 66 -12.75 -12.77 6.94
C VAL A 66 -13.13 -12.86 5.46
N GLY A 67 -12.18 -12.65 4.54
CA GLY A 67 -12.38 -12.77 3.11
C GLY A 67 -12.80 -11.47 2.41
N LYS A 68 -12.38 -11.36 1.15
CA LYS A 68 -12.62 -10.18 0.29
C LYS A 68 -14.09 -9.87 0.07
N LYS A 69 -14.93 -10.92 -0.01
CA LYS A 69 -16.37 -10.76 -0.23
C LYS A 69 -17.02 -10.01 0.91
N THR A 70 -16.72 -10.40 2.16
CA THR A 70 -17.24 -9.74 3.37
C THR A 70 -16.90 -8.26 3.39
N PHE A 71 -15.63 -7.90 3.11
CA PHE A 71 -15.20 -6.49 3.06
C PHE A 71 -15.92 -5.72 1.95
N THR A 72 -16.12 -6.33 0.79
CA THR A 72 -16.83 -5.68 -0.32
C THR A 72 -18.31 -5.47 0.01
N ASP A 73 -18.98 -6.46 0.61
CA ASP A 73 -20.39 -6.38 1.00
C ASP A 73 -20.62 -5.30 2.08
N LEU A 74 -19.61 -4.99 2.90
CA LEU A 74 -19.63 -3.93 3.91
C LEU A 74 -19.32 -2.53 3.34
N GLY A 75 -19.02 -2.43 2.04
CA GLY A 75 -18.62 -1.19 1.40
C GLY A 75 -17.18 -0.76 1.70
N LEU A 76 -16.36 -1.68 2.25
CA LEU A 76 -14.94 -1.43 2.53
C LEU A 76 -14.05 -1.58 1.28
N GLY A 77 -14.60 -2.13 0.20
CA GLY A 77 -13.91 -2.30 -1.06
C GLY A 77 -12.79 -3.34 -1.03
N LYS A 78 -11.94 -3.30 -2.07
CA LYS A 78 -10.81 -4.24 -2.23
C LYS A 78 -9.51 -3.72 -1.63
N LEU A 79 -9.47 -2.46 -1.23
CA LEU A 79 -8.24 -1.79 -0.81
C LEU A 79 -8.05 -1.79 0.71
N VAL A 80 -9.10 -2.05 1.48
CA VAL A 80 -9.01 -2.13 2.93
C VAL A 80 -8.43 -3.47 3.34
N ASP A 81 -7.36 -3.44 4.09
CA ASP A 81 -6.64 -4.63 4.54
C ASP A 81 -7.03 -5.03 5.97
N SER A 82 -7.40 -4.05 6.84
CA SER A 82 -7.77 -4.29 8.24
C SER A 82 -8.82 -3.30 8.76
N VAL A 83 -9.59 -3.75 9.76
CA VAL A 83 -10.54 -2.95 10.56
C VAL A 83 -10.30 -3.21 12.03
N LEU A 84 -10.18 -2.15 12.83
CA LEU A 84 -9.99 -2.23 14.28
C LEU A 84 -11.13 -1.46 15.01
N PRO A 85 -11.70 -2.00 16.10
CA PRO A 85 -11.41 -3.31 16.70
C PRO A 85 -11.88 -4.49 15.86
N GLY A 86 -12.88 -4.32 14.97
CA GLY A 86 -13.41 -5.37 14.12
C GLY A 86 -14.62 -4.92 13.30
N ILE A 87 -15.15 -5.83 12.50
CA ILE A 87 -16.31 -5.60 11.62
C ILE A 87 -17.59 -5.35 12.42
N ALA A 88 -17.76 -5.98 13.56
CA ALA A 88 -18.93 -5.77 14.42
C ALA A 88 -19.00 -4.31 14.88
N GLU A 89 -17.90 -3.76 15.35
CA GLU A 89 -17.75 -2.38 15.78
C GLU A 89 -17.89 -1.41 14.61
N PHE A 90 -17.37 -1.75 13.45
CA PHE A 90 -17.54 -0.98 12.24
C PHE A 90 -19.02 -0.85 11.83
N ASN A 91 -19.79 -1.93 11.90
CA ASN A 91 -21.22 -1.90 11.63
C ASN A 91 -21.99 -1.08 12.67
N ALA A 92 -21.57 -1.11 13.92
CA ALA A 92 -22.20 -0.34 14.99
C ALA A 92 -21.89 1.16 14.91
N ARG A 93 -20.62 1.51 14.74
CA ARG A 93 -20.13 2.91 14.72
C ARG A 93 -18.89 3.06 13.85
N ARG A 94 -19.07 3.36 12.56
CA ARG A 94 -17.98 3.55 11.59
C ARG A 94 -16.97 4.63 11.98
N ASP A 95 -17.47 5.71 12.62
CA ASP A 95 -16.65 6.84 13.06
C ASP A 95 -15.76 6.51 14.29
N LYS A 96 -15.95 5.35 14.90
CA LYS A 96 -15.19 4.85 16.06
C LYS A 96 -14.38 3.59 15.72
N THR A 97 -13.94 3.47 14.49
CA THR A 97 -13.10 2.38 14.04
C THR A 97 -11.91 2.92 13.25
N ILE A 98 -10.85 2.15 13.21
CA ILE A 98 -9.69 2.40 12.35
C ILE A 98 -9.78 1.48 11.15
N ILE A 99 -9.71 2.06 9.98
CA ILE A 99 -9.68 1.34 8.71
C ILE A 99 -8.29 1.47 8.14
N GLY A 100 -7.59 0.35 8.03
CA GLY A 100 -6.20 0.29 7.58
C GLY A 100 -6.07 -0.24 6.15
N THR A 101 -5.26 0.45 5.35
CA THR A 101 -4.76 -0.05 4.07
C THR A 101 -3.24 -0.02 4.07
N MET A 102 -2.60 -1.03 3.49
CA MET A 102 -1.15 -1.23 3.58
C MET A 102 -0.53 -1.25 2.20
N LYS A 103 0.42 -0.35 1.94
CA LYS A 103 1.13 -0.25 0.66
C LYS A 103 2.62 -0.04 0.91
N THR A 104 3.46 -0.93 0.42
CA THR A 104 4.92 -0.78 0.53
C THR A 104 5.46 0.40 -0.27
N THR A 105 4.78 0.78 -1.35
CA THR A 105 5.11 1.95 -2.16
C THR A 105 3.84 2.63 -2.63
N LEU A 106 3.79 3.95 -2.57
CA LEU A 106 2.61 4.73 -2.94
C LEU A 106 2.53 5.00 -4.44
N ARG A 107 3.61 5.43 -5.08
CA ARG A 107 3.66 5.81 -6.50
C ARG A 107 2.33 6.41 -6.97
N GLU A 108 1.65 5.75 -7.93
CA GLU A 108 0.33 6.14 -8.44
C GLU A 108 -0.85 5.46 -7.71
N ARG A 109 -0.57 4.46 -6.85
CA ARG A 109 -1.60 3.67 -6.17
C ARG A 109 -2.38 4.43 -5.09
N TRP A 110 -1.88 5.55 -4.63
CA TRP A 110 -2.62 6.40 -3.70
C TRP A 110 -3.90 6.96 -4.33
N GLN A 111 -3.94 7.16 -5.66
CA GLN A 111 -5.15 7.60 -6.38
C GLN A 111 -6.25 6.54 -6.29
N GLU A 112 -5.91 5.26 -6.39
CA GLU A 112 -6.85 4.15 -6.21
C GLU A 112 -7.49 4.21 -4.81
N VAL A 113 -6.71 4.53 -3.77
CA VAL A 113 -7.21 4.69 -2.40
C VAL A 113 -8.17 5.88 -2.30
N VAL A 114 -7.82 7.02 -2.87
CA VAL A 114 -8.68 8.21 -2.91
C VAL A 114 -10.02 7.92 -3.59
N GLU A 115 -9.99 7.25 -4.75
CA GLU A 115 -11.21 6.88 -5.48
C GLU A 115 -12.10 5.93 -4.66
N GLU A 116 -11.52 4.95 -3.98
CA GLU A 116 -12.26 4.00 -3.16
C GLU A 116 -12.87 4.67 -1.93
N VAL A 117 -12.11 5.54 -1.23
CA VAL A 117 -12.61 6.35 -0.11
C VAL A 117 -13.81 7.19 -0.55
N SER A 118 -13.71 7.84 -1.69
CA SER A 118 -14.78 8.69 -2.23
C SER A 118 -16.07 7.91 -2.55
N ARG A 119 -15.95 6.61 -2.86
CA ARG A 119 -17.08 5.73 -3.18
C ARG A 119 -17.69 5.04 -1.96
N SER A 120 -16.89 4.84 -0.89
CA SER A 120 -17.24 3.92 0.19
C SER A 120 -17.87 4.55 1.41
N ASN A 121 -18.07 5.87 1.45
CA ASN A 121 -18.62 6.58 2.62
C ASN A 121 -17.86 6.30 3.94
N ILE A 122 -16.57 6.00 3.84
CA ILE A 122 -15.67 5.73 4.96
C ILE A 122 -15.18 7.07 5.51
N PRO A 123 -15.32 7.34 6.82
CA PRO A 123 -14.97 8.64 7.39
C PRO A 123 -13.47 8.95 7.34
N ASN A 124 -12.62 7.97 7.64
CA ASN A 124 -11.16 8.10 7.62
C ASN A 124 -10.53 6.77 7.23
N ILE A 125 -9.44 6.82 6.46
CA ILE A 125 -8.58 5.66 6.19
C ILE A 125 -7.16 5.97 6.65
N TYR A 126 -6.55 5.00 7.32
CA TYR A 126 -5.13 5.02 7.66
C TYR A 126 -4.35 4.25 6.58
N LEU A 127 -3.55 4.96 5.81
CA LEU A 127 -2.70 4.40 4.76
C LEU A 127 -1.30 4.19 5.34
N LEU A 128 -0.98 2.95 5.69
CA LEU A 128 0.31 2.55 6.23
C LEU A 128 1.29 2.30 5.08
N THR A 129 2.48 2.91 5.16
CA THR A 129 3.48 2.74 4.10
C THR A 129 4.91 2.85 4.64
N VAL A 130 5.80 2.11 4.01
CA VAL A 130 7.26 2.23 4.20
C VAL A 130 7.93 2.99 3.03
N ASP A 131 7.12 3.63 2.18
CA ASP A 131 7.62 4.50 1.12
C ASP A 131 8.25 5.77 1.71
N ASP A 132 9.44 6.10 1.30
CA ASP A 132 10.19 7.29 1.71
C ASP A 132 10.05 8.47 0.72
N ASP A 133 9.52 8.19 -0.49
CA ASP A 133 9.28 9.19 -1.55
C ASP A 133 7.84 9.74 -1.50
N ILE A 134 7.56 10.51 -0.47
CA ILE A 134 6.26 11.16 -0.29
C ILE A 134 6.39 12.66 -0.52
N SER A 135 5.89 13.14 -1.68
CA SER A 135 5.90 14.58 -1.98
C SER A 135 4.86 15.34 -1.16
N ASP A 136 5.10 16.64 -0.99
CA ASP A 136 4.17 17.57 -0.34
C ASP A 136 2.77 17.50 -0.94
N ASN A 137 2.68 17.53 -2.27
CA ASN A 137 1.42 17.47 -3.00
C ASN A 137 0.63 16.19 -2.75
N LYS A 138 1.30 15.02 -2.75
CA LYS A 138 0.66 13.74 -2.39
C LYS A 138 0.06 13.79 -0.99
N ALA A 139 0.83 14.27 -0.01
CA ALA A 139 0.37 14.34 1.39
C ALA A 139 -0.82 15.31 1.56
N VAL A 140 -0.82 16.45 0.87
CA VAL A 140 -1.93 17.40 0.87
C VAL A 140 -3.18 16.76 0.25
N GLN A 141 -3.06 16.16 -0.93
CA GLN A 141 -4.19 15.54 -1.62
C GLN A 141 -4.81 14.41 -0.81
N MET A 142 -4.01 13.55 -0.19
CA MET A 142 -4.52 12.50 0.68
C MET A 142 -5.25 13.07 1.89
N GLY A 143 -4.70 14.12 2.53
CA GLY A 143 -5.34 14.79 3.65
C GLY A 143 -6.69 15.42 3.30
N THR A 144 -6.88 15.96 2.09
CA THR A 144 -8.18 16.51 1.63
C THR A 144 -9.24 15.42 1.45
N HIS A 145 -8.83 14.16 1.30
CA HIS A 145 -9.73 13.00 1.20
C HIS A 145 -9.82 12.18 2.50
N ASN A 146 -9.48 12.79 3.65
CA ASN A 146 -9.52 12.12 4.96
C ASN A 146 -8.65 10.85 5.04
N ILE A 147 -7.55 10.81 4.29
CA ILE A 147 -6.56 9.75 4.38
C ILE A 147 -5.46 10.20 5.32
N VAL A 148 -5.26 9.47 6.41
CA VAL A 148 -4.16 9.66 7.34
C VAL A 148 -3.00 8.78 6.89
N LEU A 149 -1.88 9.40 6.54
CA LEU A 149 -0.65 8.69 6.20
C LEU A 149 0.09 8.25 7.45
N VAL A 150 0.37 6.95 7.55
CA VAL A 150 1.21 6.37 8.60
C VAL A 150 2.54 6.00 7.98
N VAL A 151 3.61 6.66 8.39
CA VAL A 151 4.93 6.59 7.76
C VAL A 151 6.02 6.31 8.79
N LEU A 152 7.23 6.04 8.32
CA LEU A 152 8.39 5.96 9.21
C LEU A 152 8.67 7.33 9.86
N ASN A 153 9.17 7.33 11.10
CA ASN A 153 9.50 8.54 11.84
C ASN A 153 10.44 9.49 11.07
N GLU A 154 11.42 8.94 10.36
CA GLU A 154 12.34 9.69 9.52
C GLU A 154 11.61 10.43 8.39
N VAL A 155 10.60 9.80 7.79
CA VAL A 155 9.75 10.40 6.75
C VAL A 155 8.84 11.46 7.33
N LYS A 156 8.19 11.20 8.48
CA LYS A 156 7.35 12.18 9.20
C LYS A 156 8.12 13.45 9.51
N ASN A 157 9.39 13.35 9.89
CA ASN A 157 10.22 14.48 10.27
C ASN A 157 10.80 15.27 9.09
N GLN A 158 10.51 14.89 7.85
CA GLN A 158 10.87 15.70 6.68
C GLN A 158 10.18 17.06 6.72
N LYS A 159 10.90 18.12 6.33
CA LYS A 159 10.47 19.53 6.45
C LYS A 159 9.06 19.80 5.92
N HIS A 160 8.66 19.15 4.83
CA HIS A 160 7.37 19.35 4.18
C HIS A 160 6.24 18.46 4.75
N LEU A 161 6.55 17.50 5.64
CA LEU A 161 5.59 16.57 6.21
C LEU A 161 5.36 16.77 7.72
N LYS A 162 6.36 17.27 8.45
CA LYS A 162 6.38 17.31 9.92
C LYS A 162 5.17 18.02 10.55
N ASP A 163 4.69 19.08 9.91
CA ASP A 163 3.60 19.92 10.43
C ASP A 163 2.20 19.51 9.91
N LYS A 164 2.13 18.47 9.07
CA LYS A 164 0.86 17.98 8.54
C LYS A 164 0.16 17.05 9.53
N ARG A 165 -1.07 17.39 9.93
CA ARG A 165 -1.91 16.58 10.83
C ARG A 165 -2.35 15.26 10.20
N SER A 166 -2.45 15.21 8.88
CA SER A 166 -2.79 14.00 8.13
C SER A 166 -1.61 13.04 7.92
N VAL A 167 -0.43 13.34 8.46
CA VAL A 167 0.74 12.47 8.40
C VAL A 167 1.21 12.21 9.82
N ILE A 168 1.22 10.95 10.23
CA ILE A 168 1.69 10.49 11.54
C ILE A 168 2.77 9.42 11.35
N ASP A 169 3.54 9.15 12.37
CA ASP A 169 4.46 8.02 12.37
C ASP A 169 3.82 6.74 12.91
N PHE A 170 4.49 5.61 12.72
CA PHE A 170 4.02 4.32 13.22
C PHE A 170 3.90 4.30 14.74
N GLU A 171 4.78 5.00 15.48
CA GLU A 171 4.73 5.06 16.93
C GLU A 171 3.42 5.71 17.40
N SER A 172 3.08 6.89 16.87
CA SER A 172 1.81 7.58 17.14
C SER A 172 0.59 6.72 16.75
N TYR A 173 0.68 6.00 15.62
CA TYR A 173 -0.39 5.12 15.19
C TYR A 173 -0.65 3.99 16.19
N PHE A 174 0.40 3.27 16.62
CA PHE A 174 0.26 2.13 17.52
C PHE A 174 0.04 2.52 18.98
N LEU A 175 0.64 3.62 19.46
CA LEU A 175 0.62 3.98 20.87
C LEU A 175 -0.45 5.03 21.24
N ASP A 176 -0.95 5.79 20.26
CA ASP A 176 -1.95 6.82 20.50
C ASP A 176 -3.29 6.55 19.78
N GLU A 177 -3.28 6.45 18.44
CA GLU A 177 -4.50 6.35 17.65
C GLU A 177 -5.28 5.07 17.95
N ILE A 178 -4.65 3.90 17.87
CA ILE A 178 -5.32 2.62 18.14
C ILE A 178 -5.79 2.55 19.61
N PRO A 179 -4.97 2.82 20.62
CA PRO A 179 -5.41 2.80 22.01
C PRO A 179 -6.57 3.74 22.31
N ASN A 180 -6.63 4.92 21.67
CA ASN A 180 -7.74 5.86 21.86
C ASN A 180 -9.07 5.28 21.33
N ILE A 181 -9.04 4.60 20.19
CA ILE A 181 -10.21 3.91 19.65
C ILE A 181 -10.59 2.70 20.53
N MET A 182 -9.62 1.89 20.95
CA MET A 182 -9.86 0.73 21.81
C MET A 182 -10.47 1.09 23.16
N LYS A 183 -10.08 2.23 23.74
CA LYS A 183 -10.67 2.75 25.01
C LYS A 183 -12.16 3.07 24.86
N TYR A 184 -12.60 3.52 23.72
CA TYR A 184 -14.02 3.78 23.45
C TYR A 184 -14.86 2.51 23.54
N TRP A 185 -14.35 1.39 23.05
CA TRP A 185 -15.05 0.11 22.98
C TRP A 185 -14.94 -0.75 24.26
N LYS A 186 -14.00 -0.44 25.15
CA LYS A 186 -13.83 -1.13 26.45
C LYS A 186 -14.78 -0.62 27.54
N LYS A 187 -15.66 0.32 27.22
CA LYS A 187 -16.71 0.79 28.12
C LYS A 187 -17.96 -0.06 27.99
#